data_4dd7fbda04dd2ac8d61e4b83087d2470
#
_entry.id   4dd7fbda04dd2ac8d61e4b83087d2470
#
_cell.length_a   1.000
_cell.length_b   1.000
_cell.length_c   1.000
_cell.angle_alpha   90.00
_cell.angle_beta   90.00
_cell.angle_gamma   90.00
#
_symmetry.space_group_name_H-M   'P 1'
#
loop_
_entity.id
_entity.type
_entity.pdbx_description
1 polymer ?
#
loop_
_entity_poly.entity_id
_entity_poly.type
_entity_poly.pdbx_seq_one_letter_code
_entity_poly.pdbx_strand_id
1 'polypeptide(L)'
;MKIETSLKGFGVSGLIKGKEVHFDDEYLHVKLEDDRIISTPIDWYAPLKKATLSQLKEYKFICLNTGIEWESIDYHLNIESMLEVSLTRVA
;
A
#
# COMPACT_ATOMS: atom_id res chain seq x y z
N MET A 1 25.53 -5.84 -14.37
CA MET A 1 25.22 -5.53 -14.32
C MET A 1 24.10 -5.34 -14.40
N LYS A 2 23.37 -5.80 -14.70
CA LYS A 2 22.32 -5.70 -14.65
C LYS A 2 21.62 -5.88 -13.52
N ILE A 3 21.97 -6.71 -12.76
CA ILE A 3 21.54 -6.82 -11.51
C ILE A 3 21.50 -5.53 -10.92
N GLU A 4 22.44 -4.74 -11.20
CA GLU A 4 22.40 -3.49 -10.78
C GLU A 4 21.23 -2.77 -11.12
N THR A 5 20.62 -3.04 -12.19
CA THR A 5 19.45 -2.39 -12.61
C THR A 5 18.37 -2.65 -11.63
N SER A 6 18.25 -3.85 -11.19
CA SER A 6 17.25 -4.21 -10.27
C SER A 6 17.48 -3.50 -9.01
N LEU A 7 18.66 -3.50 -8.58
CA LEU A 7 18.98 -2.88 -7.36
C LEU A 7 18.74 -1.41 -7.40
N LYS A 8 18.96 -0.81 -8.49
CA LYS A 8 18.68 0.54 -8.62
C LYS A 8 17.26 0.79 -8.42
N GLY A 9 16.46 -0.02 -8.94
CA GLY A 9 15.04 0.10 -8.85
C GLY A 9 14.63 0.16 -7.43
N PHE A 10 15.21 -0.66 -6.57
CA PHE A 10 14.88 -0.62 -5.25
C PHE A 10 15.60 0.41 -4.59
N GLY A 11 16.88 0.43 -4.74
CA GLY A 11 17.71 1.24 -3.96
C GLY A 11 17.57 2.68 -4.17
N VAL A 12 17.57 3.05 -5.35
CA VAL A 12 17.55 4.39 -5.69
C VAL A 12 16.39 5.09 -5.18
N SER A 13 15.30 4.58 -5.39
CA SER A 13 14.18 5.29 -4.99
C SER A 13 13.94 5.04 -3.54
N GLY A 14 14.20 3.86 -3.09
CA GLY A 14 13.80 3.49 -1.79
C GLY A 14 12.31 3.68 -1.68
N LEU A 15 11.65 3.95 -2.76
CA LEU A 15 10.23 4.24 -2.75
C LEU A 15 9.45 3.14 -3.42
N ILE A 16 8.40 2.73 -2.74
CA ILE A 16 7.48 1.73 -3.27
C ILE A 16 6.25 2.51 -3.72
N LYS A 17 6.00 2.51 -4.99
CA LYS A 17 4.89 3.30 -5.55
C LYS A 17 3.72 2.44 -5.97
N GLY A 18 2.53 2.92 -5.63
CA GLY A 18 1.30 2.21 -5.94
C GLY A 18 0.71 2.60 -7.27
N LYS A 19 -0.10 1.73 -7.81
CA LYS A 19 -0.73 1.90 -9.08
C LYS A 19 -2.23 1.70 -8.97
N GLU A 20 -2.65 0.79 -8.11
CA GLU A 20 -4.05 0.44 -7.96
C GLU A 20 -4.32 -0.08 -6.58
N VAL A 21 -5.51 0.13 -6.07
CA VAL A 21 -5.90 -0.38 -4.76
C VAL A 21 -7.17 -1.21 -4.91
N HIS A 22 -7.20 -2.37 -4.31
CA HIS A 22 -8.39 -3.24 -4.30
C HIS A 22 -8.66 -3.71 -2.89
N PHE A 23 -9.90 -4.00 -2.59
CA PHE A 23 -10.29 -4.52 -1.29
C PHE A 23 -11.15 -5.73 -1.46
N ASP A 24 -11.00 -6.68 -0.56
CA ASP A 24 -12.00 -7.74 -0.48
C ASP A 24 -12.44 -7.77 0.99
N ASP A 25 -13.14 -8.80 1.40
CA ASP A 25 -13.68 -8.88 2.76
C ASP A 25 -12.61 -8.90 3.82
N GLU A 26 -11.44 -9.32 3.50
CA GLU A 26 -10.40 -9.52 4.49
C GLU A 26 -9.11 -8.77 4.25
N TYR A 27 -8.80 -8.45 2.99
CA TYR A 27 -7.51 -7.88 2.65
C TYR A 27 -7.56 -6.57 1.90
N LEU A 28 -6.53 -5.77 2.16
CA LEU A 28 -6.23 -4.60 1.36
C LEU A 28 -5.14 -5.03 0.40
N HIS A 29 -5.34 -4.85 -0.89
CA HIS A 29 -4.37 -5.20 -1.90
C HIS A 29 -3.90 -3.95 -2.62
N VAL A 30 -2.60 -3.74 -2.67
CA VAL A 30 -2.06 -2.59 -3.40
C VAL A 30 -1.18 -3.12 -4.51
N LYS A 31 -1.53 -2.79 -5.76
CA LYS A 31 -0.72 -3.17 -6.88
C LYS A 31 0.31 -2.09 -7.08
N LEU A 32 1.55 -2.49 -7.20
CA LEU A 32 2.65 -1.54 -7.32
C LEU A 32 2.94 -1.24 -8.79
N GLU A 33 3.73 -0.22 -9.02
CA GLU A 33 4.05 0.17 -10.39
C GLU A 33 4.78 -0.92 -11.17
N ASP A 34 5.46 -1.82 -10.49
CA ASP A 34 6.15 -2.93 -11.14
C ASP A 34 5.26 -4.17 -11.22
N ASP A 35 3.97 -3.99 -10.97
CA ASP A 35 2.95 -5.04 -11.07
C ASP A 35 2.96 -6.08 -9.94
N ARG A 36 3.79 -5.92 -8.95
CA ARG A 36 3.71 -6.78 -7.78
C ARG A 36 2.53 -6.32 -6.94
N ILE A 37 2.00 -7.19 -6.12
CA ILE A 37 0.88 -6.86 -5.26
C ILE A 37 1.24 -7.11 -3.81
N ILE A 38 0.98 -6.14 -2.95
CA ILE A 38 1.16 -6.31 -1.53
C ILE A 38 -0.23 -6.46 -0.94
N SER A 39 -0.45 -7.52 -0.17
CA SER A 39 -1.75 -7.75 0.47
C SER A 39 -1.57 -7.82 1.96
N THR A 40 -2.37 -7.07 2.69
CA THR A 40 -2.33 -7.11 4.15
C THR A 40 -3.74 -7.16 4.69
N PRO A 41 -3.95 -7.77 5.82
CA PRO A 41 -5.31 -7.85 6.39
C PRO A 41 -5.85 -6.47 6.70
N ILE A 42 -7.09 -6.23 6.36
CA ILE A 42 -7.74 -4.97 6.67
C ILE A 42 -7.82 -4.75 8.17
N ASP A 43 -7.90 -5.83 8.93
CA ASP A 43 -7.96 -5.74 10.38
C ASP A 43 -6.77 -5.01 11.00
N TRP A 44 -5.68 -4.91 10.28
CA TRP A 44 -4.50 -4.19 10.79
C TRP A 44 -4.72 -2.69 10.80
N TYR A 45 -5.74 -2.22 10.08
CA TYR A 45 -5.98 -0.79 9.94
C TYR A 45 -7.39 -0.47 10.42
N ALA A 46 -7.51 -0.15 11.70
CA ALA A 46 -8.81 0.09 12.30
C ALA A 46 -9.71 1.08 11.53
N PRO A 47 -9.18 2.20 11.05
CA PRO A 47 -10.04 3.11 10.31
C PRO A 47 -10.59 2.50 9.03
N LEU A 48 -9.80 1.65 8.36
CA LEU A 48 -10.27 1.02 7.15
C LEU A 48 -11.28 -0.07 7.45
N LYS A 49 -11.09 -0.76 8.56
CA LYS A 49 -12.01 -1.80 8.94
C LYS A 49 -13.38 -1.25 9.23
N LYS A 50 -13.45 -0.06 9.76
CA LYS A 50 -14.73 0.56 10.09
C LYS A 50 -15.37 1.30 8.94
N ALA A 51 -14.63 1.52 7.87
CA ALA A 51 -15.15 2.30 6.75
C ALA A 51 -16.13 1.51 5.92
N THR A 52 -17.02 2.21 5.24
CA THR A 52 -17.95 1.57 4.32
C THR A 52 -17.22 1.30 3.02
N LEU A 53 -17.76 0.42 2.21
CA LEU A 53 -17.14 0.11 0.93
C LEU A 53 -17.07 1.36 0.08
N SER A 54 -18.08 2.20 0.14
CA SER A 54 -18.10 3.43 -0.61
C SER A 54 -16.93 4.32 -0.20
N GLN A 55 -16.65 4.42 1.08
CA GLN A 55 -15.54 5.23 1.56
C GLN A 55 -14.21 4.63 1.14
N LEU A 56 -14.09 3.32 1.17
CA LEU A 56 -12.86 2.67 0.79
C LEU A 56 -12.53 2.87 -0.68
N LYS A 57 -13.53 3.02 -1.49
CA LYS A 57 -13.32 3.23 -2.92
C LYS A 57 -12.89 4.64 -3.26
N GLU A 58 -13.03 5.55 -2.31
CA GLU A 58 -12.66 6.95 -2.53
C GLU A 58 -11.24 7.23 -2.09
N TYR A 59 -10.30 6.40 -2.52
CA TYR A 59 -8.92 6.61 -2.16
C TYR A 59 -8.24 7.41 -3.25
N LYS A 60 -7.09 7.96 -2.92
CA LYS A 60 -6.24 8.56 -3.93
C LYS A 60 -4.80 8.35 -3.51
N PHE A 61 -3.92 8.35 -4.49
CA PHE A 61 -2.51 8.23 -4.20
C PHE A 61 -1.95 9.62 -3.89
N ILE A 62 -1.03 9.68 -2.93
CA ILE A 62 -0.39 10.93 -2.55
C ILE A 62 1.10 10.71 -2.47
N CYS A 63 1.85 11.78 -2.32
CA CYS A 63 3.30 11.72 -2.17
C CYS A 63 3.96 10.96 -3.31
N LEU A 64 3.66 11.33 -4.52
CA LEU A 64 4.22 10.71 -5.72
C LEU A 64 3.94 9.22 -5.72
N ASN A 65 2.73 8.87 -5.31
CA ASN A 65 2.23 7.50 -5.31
C ASN A 65 2.90 6.56 -4.29
N THR A 66 3.56 7.13 -3.28
CA THR A 66 4.12 6.30 -2.22
C THR A 66 3.14 6.16 -1.05
N GLY A 67 2.07 6.94 -1.06
CA GLY A 67 1.07 6.87 -0.01
C GLY A 67 -0.32 6.81 -0.59
N ILE A 68 -1.28 6.44 0.25
CA ILE A 68 -2.68 6.37 -0.12
C ILE A 68 -3.45 7.17 0.91
N GLU A 69 -4.40 7.96 0.45
CA GLU A 69 -5.21 8.75 1.34
C GLU A 69 -6.69 8.45 1.15
N TRP A 70 -7.41 8.32 2.24
CA TRP A 70 -8.86 8.20 2.24
C TRP A 70 -9.36 9.44 2.97
N GLU A 71 -9.64 10.48 2.21
CA GLU A 71 -10.04 11.74 2.78
C GLU A 71 -11.29 11.67 3.60
N SER A 72 -12.25 10.90 3.18
CA SER A 72 -13.54 10.81 3.87
C SER A 72 -13.42 10.26 5.28
N ILE A 73 -12.36 9.55 5.57
CA ILE A 73 -12.16 9.01 6.92
C ILE A 73 -10.87 9.54 7.54
N ASP A 74 -10.26 10.53 6.85
CA ASP A 74 -9.08 11.20 7.35
C ASP A 74 -7.96 10.22 7.70
N TYR A 75 -7.66 9.32 6.78
CA TYR A 75 -6.64 8.30 7.00
C TYR A 75 -5.63 8.25 5.86
N HIS A 76 -4.37 8.11 6.22
CA HIS A 76 -3.29 7.98 5.25
C HIS A 76 -2.53 6.71 5.54
N LEU A 77 -2.01 6.08 4.50
CA LEU A 77 -1.20 4.88 4.67
C LEU A 77 0.02 4.99 3.78
N ASN A 78 1.20 4.81 4.35
CA ASN A 78 2.42 4.78 3.59
C ASN A 78 2.55 3.36 3.07
N ILE A 79 2.69 3.18 1.75
CA ILE A 79 2.72 1.85 1.16
C ILE A 79 3.90 1.04 1.68
N GLU A 80 5.04 1.69 1.85
CA GLU A 80 6.20 0.98 2.33
C GLU A 80 5.98 0.40 3.72
N SER A 81 5.17 1.06 4.53
CA SER A 81 4.91 0.57 5.88
C SER A 81 4.11 -0.73 5.86
N MET A 82 3.43 -1.04 4.77
CA MET A 82 2.70 -2.30 4.67
C MET A 82 3.69 -3.46 4.71
N LEU A 83 4.85 -3.29 4.11
CA LEU A 83 5.87 -4.32 4.13
C LEU A 83 6.44 -4.48 5.53
N GLU A 84 6.66 -3.38 6.20
CA GLU A 84 7.20 -3.43 7.55
C GLU A 84 6.25 -4.11 8.52
N VAL A 85 4.98 -3.79 8.41
CA VAL A 85 4.00 -4.39 9.27
C VAL A 85 3.93 -5.88 9.00
N SER A 86 4.01 -6.29 7.75
CA SER A 86 3.98 -7.68 7.40
C SER A 86 5.16 -8.41 8.01
N LEU A 87 6.33 -7.84 7.92
CA LEU A 87 7.51 -8.46 8.48
C LEU A 87 7.41 -8.59 9.98
N THR A 88 6.89 -7.56 10.62
CA THR A 88 6.74 -7.58 12.04
C THR A 88 5.79 -8.67 12.49
N ARG A 89 4.69 -8.82 11.75
CA ARG A 89 3.73 -9.82 12.13
C ARG A 89 4.23 -11.22 11.91
N VAL A 90 5.07 -11.42 10.96
CA VAL A 90 5.59 -12.72 10.68
C VAL A 90 6.59 -13.12 11.73
N ALA A 91 7.33 -12.17 12.18
CA ALA A 91 8.29 -12.46 13.21
C ALA A 91 7.59 -12.72 14.50
#